data_e9a1deb0d0def2fb817a8a028b33b033
#
_entry.id   e9a1deb0d0def2fb817a8a028b33b033
#
_cell.length_a   1.000
_cell.length_b   1.000
_cell.length_c   1.000
_cell.angle_alpha   90.00
_cell.angle_beta   90.00
_cell.angle_gamma   90.00
#
_symmetry.space_group_name_H-M   'P 1'
#
loop_
_entity.id
_entity.type
_entity.pdbx_description
1 polymer ?
#
loop_
_entity_poly.entity_id
_entity_poly.type
_entity_poly.pdbx_seq_one_letter_code
_entity_poly.pdbx_strand_id
1 'polypeptide(L)'
;MTDPVCVISGVGPGTGSALARRFARGGYRVAMLARNAERLNGLERELADSKAYLCDVSDATQVEATLDKIERQLGVPTALVHNAVGGAFGSFLEIDPAVLNRNFQINTMGLLYLARRVAPAMISAGHGNIIVT
;
A
#
# COMPACT_ATOMS: atom_id res chain seq x y z
N MET A 1 17.21 15.65 9.85
CA MET A 1 15.80 15.30 9.55
C MET A 1 15.75 14.14 8.58
N THR A 2 14.93 13.16 8.86
CA THR A 2 14.69 12.05 7.97
C THR A 2 13.56 12.38 6.99
N ASP A 3 13.68 11.90 5.76
CA ASP A 3 12.62 12.06 4.78
C ASP A 3 11.33 11.34 5.22
N PRO A 4 10.16 11.90 4.92
CA PRO A 4 8.90 11.25 5.26
C PRO A 4 8.71 9.94 4.50
N VAL A 5 7.92 9.03 5.07
CA VAL A 5 7.66 7.70 4.50
C VAL A 5 6.21 7.62 4.03
N CYS A 6 6.02 7.18 2.80
CA CYS A 6 4.72 6.87 2.22
C CYS A 6 4.61 5.37 1.94
N VAL A 7 3.54 4.76 2.42
CA VAL A 7 3.19 3.38 2.07
C VAL A 7 2.14 3.41 0.98
N ILE A 8 2.39 2.71 -0.13
CA ILE A 8 1.45 2.60 -1.24
C ILE A 8 1.11 1.13 -1.46
N SER A 9 -0.14 0.76 -1.31
CA SER A 9 -0.64 -0.57 -1.65
C SER A 9 -1.08 -0.62 -3.12
N GLY A 10 -1.01 -1.80 -3.71
CA GLY A 10 -1.47 -2.00 -5.09
C GLY A 10 -0.56 -1.36 -6.13
N VAL A 11 0.74 -1.46 -5.93
CA VAL A 11 1.71 -0.93 -6.90
C VAL A 11 1.83 -1.90 -8.07
N GLY A 12 1.22 -1.51 -9.18
CA GLY A 12 1.27 -2.18 -10.46
C GLY A 12 1.69 -1.20 -11.56
N PRO A 13 1.56 -1.57 -12.85
CA PRO A 13 2.04 -0.74 -13.96
C PRO A 13 1.27 0.56 -14.21
N GLY A 14 0.10 0.71 -13.59
CA GLY A 14 -0.78 1.88 -13.78
C GLY A 14 -0.64 2.94 -12.67
N THR A 15 -1.76 3.21 -12.00
CA THR A 15 -1.88 4.26 -10.98
C THR A 15 -0.87 4.09 -9.84
N GLY A 16 -0.68 2.86 -9.34
CA GLY A 16 0.25 2.61 -8.24
C GLY A 16 1.69 3.01 -8.54
N SER A 17 2.18 2.70 -9.75
CA SER A 17 3.52 3.12 -10.19
C SER A 17 3.62 4.64 -10.35
N ALA A 18 2.60 5.28 -10.90
CA ALA A 18 2.55 6.73 -11.05
C ALA A 18 2.57 7.43 -9.68
N LEU A 19 1.83 6.89 -8.71
CA LEU A 19 1.82 7.39 -7.33
C LEU A 19 3.21 7.25 -6.69
N ALA A 20 3.84 6.08 -6.83
CA ALA A 20 5.18 5.85 -6.28
C ALA A 20 6.18 6.87 -6.82
N ARG A 21 6.18 7.11 -8.13
CA ARG A 21 7.04 8.13 -8.76
C ARG A 21 6.74 9.53 -8.27
N ARG A 22 5.46 9.86 -8.10
CA ARG A 22 5.05 11.19 -7.65
C ARG A 22 5.48 11.46 -6.21
N PHE A 23 5.29 10.51 -5.30
CA PHE A 23 5.72 10.66 -3.91
C PHE A 23 7.23 10.70 -3.79
N ALA A 24 7.96 9.85 -4.53
CA ALA A 24 9.42 9.88 -4.54
C ALA A 24 9.97 11.24 -5.00
N ARG A 25 9.40 11.81 -6.06
CA ARG A 25 9.76 13.17 -6.51
C ARG A 25 9.42 14.25 -5.50
N GLY A 26 8.45 14.00 -4.63
CA GLY A 26 8.08 14.89 -3.54
C GLY A 26 8.96 14.77 -2.29
N GLY A 27 9.99 13.94 -2.33
CA GLY A 27 10.94 13.78 -1.22
C GLY A 27 10.56 12.67 -0.24
N TYR A 28 9.57 11.83 -0.55
CA TYR A 28 9.21 10.70 0.30
C TYR A 28 10.11 9.49 0.03
N ARG A 29 10.41 8.74 1.08
CA ARG A 29 10.79 7.35 0.96
C ARG A 29 9.53 6.55 0.71
N VAL A 30 9.50 5.70 -0.30
CA VAL A 30 8.29 5.00 -0.70
C VAL A 30 8.39 3.51 -0.42
N ALA A 31 7.48 3.01 0.39
CA ALA A 31 7.26 1.57 0.58
C ALA A 31 6.20 1.11 -0.40
N MET A 32 6.58 0.29 -1.36
CA MET A 32 5.72 -0.19 -2.44
C MET A 32 5.24 -1.61 -2.14
N LEU A 33 3.94 -1.78 -1.93
CA LEU A 33 3.33 -3.06 -1.63
C LEU A 33 2.61 -3.62 -2.85
N ALA A 34 2.91 -4.86 -3.20
CA ALA A 34 2.20 -5.60 -4.23
C ALA A 34 2.39 -7.11 -4.03
N ARG A 35 1.60 -7.89 -4.75
CA ARG A 35 1.71 -9.35 -4.74
C ARG A 35 2.72 -9.88 -5.77
N ASN A 36 3.18 -9.04 -6.70
CA ASN A 36 4.10 -9.43 -7.76
C ASN A 36 5.45 -8.74 -7.61
N ALA A 37 6.49 -9.51 -7.30
CA ALA A 37 7.84 -9.03 -7.07
C ALA A 37 8.51 -8.45 -8.32
N GLU A 38 8.28 -9.02 -9.48
CA GLU A 38 8.98 -8.62 -10.71
C GLU A 38 8.73 -7.16 -11.09
N ARG A 39 7.48 -6.73 -10.95
CA ARG A 39 7.09 -5.34 -11.23
C ARG A 39 7.69 -4.37 -10.21
N LEU A 40 7.75 -4.77 -8.96
CA LEU A 40 8.30 -3.95 -7.88
C LEU A 40 9.81 -3.76 -8.00
N ASN A 41 10.54 -4.80 -8.40
CA ASN A 41 12.00 -4.76 -8.52
C ASN A 41 12.47 -3.70 -9.53
N GLY A 42 11.77 -3.52 -10.62
CA GLY A 42 12.07 -2.48 -11.60
C GLY A 42 11.93 -1.07 -11.02
N LEU A 43 10.84 -0.83 -10.31
CA LEU A 43 10.59 0.45 -9.65
C LEU A 43 11.57 0.73 -8.51
N GLU A 44 11.93 -0.28 -7.74
CA GLU A 44 12.92 -0.13 -6.67
C GLU A 44 14.28 0.35 -7.21
N ARG A 45 14.68 -0.14 -8.40
CA ARG A 45 15.91 0.33 -9.05
C ARG A 45 15.78 1.74 -9.63
N GLU A 46 14.60 2.09 -10.10
CA GLU A 46 14.32 3.41 -10.69
C GLU A 46 14.24 4.52 -9.64
N LEU A 47 13.65 4.22 -8.47
CA LEU A 47 13.32 5.21 -7.46
C LEU A 47 14.28 5.12 -6.27
N ALA A 48 15.10 6.15 -6.09
CA ALA A 48 15.98 6.26 -4.93
C ALA A 48 15.16 6.25 -3.64
N ASP A 49 15.69 5.59 -2.60
CA ASP A 49 15.10 5.52 -1.27
C ASP A 49 13.71 4.85 -1.22
N SER A 50 13.38 4.06 -2.24
CA SER A 50 12.15 3.27 -2.29
C SER A 50 12.47 1.80 -2.08
N LYS A 51 11.53 1.07 -1.48
CA LYS A 51 11.66 -0.37 -1.28
C LYS A 51 10.39 -1.10 -1.65
N ALA A 52 10.57 -2.28 -2.22
CA ALA A 52 9.51 -3.19 -2.60
C ALA A 52 9.23 -4.18 -1.47
N TYR A 53 7.96 -4.44 -1.22
CA TYR A 53 7.51 -5.41 -0.23
C TYR A 53 6.43 -6.28 -0.83
N LEU A 54 6.63 -7.59 -0.79
CA LEU A 54 5.57 -8.53 -1.10
C LEU A 54 4.59 -8.57 0.05
N CYS A 55 3.34 -8.19 -0.21
CA CYS A 55 2.31 -8.16 0.81
C CYS A 55 0.93 -8.36 0.17
N ASP A 56 0.21 -9.36 0.65
CA ASP A 56 -1.21 -9.50 0.41
C ASP A 56 -1.95 -8.69 1.48
N VAL A 57 -2.52 -7.55 1.10
CA VAL A 57 -3.20 -6.65 2.04
C VAL A 57 -4.48 -7.22 2.63
N SER A 58 -5.02 -8.29 2.05
CA SER A 58 -6.17 -9.02 2.63
C SER A 58 -5.79 -9.93 3.79
N ASP A 59 -4.51 -10.10 4.06
CA ASP A 59 -3.96 -10.89 5.15
C ASP A 59 -3.41 -9.97 6.25
N ALA A 60 -4.13 -9.88 7.36
CA ALA A 60 -3.75 -9.01 8.48
C ALA A 60 -2.37 -9.32 9.05
N THR A 61 -1.97 -10.58 9.09
CA THR A 61 -0.65 -11.01 9.59
C THR A 61 0.47 -10.53 8.67
N GLN A 62 0.27 -10.63 7.36
CA GLN A 62 1.24 -10.09 6.39
C GLN A 62 1.36 -8.58 6.48
N VAL A 63 0.25 -7.87 6.66
CA VAL A 63 0.24 -6.40 6.84
C VAL A 63 1.09 -6.01 8.04
N GLU A 64 0.87 -6.63 9.21
CA GLU A 64 1.65 -6.35 10.42
C GLU A 64 3.15 -6.59 10.20
N ALA A 65 3.52 -7.75 9.69
CA ALA A 65 4.91 -8.10 9.45
C ALA A 65 5.59 -7.15 8.44
N THR A 66 4.85 -6.75 7.42
CA THR A 66 5.36 -5.82 6.39
C THR A 66 5.58 -4.42 6.96
N LEU A 67 4.63 -3.90 7.73
CA LEU A 67 4.76 -2.58 8.36
C LEU A 67 5.90 -2.56 9.38
N ASP A 68 6.11 -3.64 10.12
CA ASP A 68 7.28 -3.77 11.02
C ASP A 68 8.60 -3.64 10.23
N LYS A 69 8.70 -4.28 9.07
CA LYS A 69 9.88 -4.15 8.21
C LYS A 69 10.05 -2.73 7.68
N ILE A 70 8.97 -2.12 7.23
CA ILE A 70 8.98 -0.75 6.70
C ILE A 70 9.49 0.21 7.77
N GLU A 71 8.99 0.13 8.97
CA GLU A 71 9.42 0.99 10.07
C GLU A 71 10.90 0.85 10.39
N ARG A 72 11.42 -0.39 10.37
CA ARG A 72 12.85 -0.63 10.60
C ARG A 72 13.75 -0.15 9.46
N GLN A 73 13.29 -0.24 8.22
CA GLN A 73 14.11 -0.01 7.04
C GLN A 73 13.97 1.40 6.47
N LEU A 74 12.79 1.98 6.54
CA LEU A 74 12.50 3.30 5.96
C LEU A 74 12.11 4.33 7.03
N GLY A 75 11.40 3.93 8.04
CA GLY A 75 10.88 4.80 9.08
C GLY A 75 9.37 4.70 9.24
N VAL A 76 8.83 5.44 10.19
CA VAL A 76 7.41 5.45 10.52
C VAL A 76 6.62 6.18 9.42
N PRO A 77 5.60 5.53 8.82
CA PRO A 77 4.82 6.15 7.76
C PRO A 77 4.04 7.38 8.22
N THR A 78 4.07 8.44 7.41
CA THR A 78 3.26 9.64 7.58
C THR A 78 2.22 9.81 6.48
N ALA A 79 2.26 8.96 5.46
CA ALA A 79 1.25 8.89 4.40
C ALA A 79 0.98 7.43 4.04
N LEU A 80 -0.28 7.11 3.84
CA LEU A 80 -0.76 5.82 3.34
C LEU A 80 -1.64 6.08 2.13
N VAL A 81 -1.33 5.41 1.02
CA VAL A 81 -2.22 5.39 -0.15
C VAL A 81 -2.69 3.96 -0.38
N HIS A 82 -3.95 3.71 -0.14
CA HIS A 82 -4.56 2.40 -0.43
C HIS A 82 -5.10 2.40 -1.85
N ASN A 83 -4.32 1.83 -2.75
CA ASN A 83 -4.64 1.69 -4.17
C ASN A 83 -4.84 0.22 -4.59
N ALA A 84 -4.67 -0.73 -3.69
CA ALA A 84 -4.92 -2.13 -3.97
C ALA A 84 -6.41 -2.35 -4.26
N VAL A 85 -6.70 -2.95 -5.40
CA VAL A 85 -8.06 -3.18 -5.84
C VAL A 85 -8.21 -4.57 -6.45
N GLY A 86 -9.29 -5.24 -6.09
CA GLY A 86 -9.84 -6.35 -6.86
C GLY A 86 -11.09 -5.87 -7.58
N GLY A 87 -11.33 -6.33 -8.79
CA GLY A 87 -12.49 -5.97 -9.59
C GLY A 87 -13.36 -7.16 -9.94
N ALA A 88 -14.67 -6.96 -9.95
CA ALA A 88 -15.64 -7.89 -10.51
C ALA A 88 -16.61 -7.09 -11.36
N PHE A 89 -16.81 -7.52 -12.59
CA PHE A 89 -17.67 -6.83 -13.55
C PHE A 89 -18.74 -7.81 -14.02
N GLY A 90 -19.94 -7.28 -14.28
CA GLY A 90 -21.07 -8.04 -14.73
C GLY A 90 -22.34 -7.71 -13.96
N SER A 91 -23.47 -8.34 -14.36
CA SER A 91 -24.72 -8.19 -13.63
C SER A 91 -24.66 -8.97 -12.31
N PHE A 92 -25.50 -8.60 -11.36
CA PHE A 92 -25.57 -9.32 -10.10
C PHE A 92 -25.97 -10.80 -10.24
N LEU A 93 -26.59 -11.15 -11.35
CA LEU A 93 -26.97 -12.54 -11.68
C LEU A 93 -25.76 -13.40 -12.11
N GLU A 94 -24.69 -12.75 -12.59
CA GLU A 94 -23.53 -13.42 -13.20
C GLU A 94 -22.28 -13.35 -12.32
N ILE A 95 -22.19 -12.35 -11.43
CA ILE A 95 -21.02 -12.19 -10.55
C ILE A 95 -20.89 -13.35 -9.61
N ASP A 96 -19.73 -14.00 -9.60
CA ASP A 96 -19.40 -15.04 -8.62
C ASP A 96 -19.27 -14.42 -7.23
N PRO A 97 -20.08 -14.86 -6.24
CA PRO A 97 -19.99 -14.36 -4.87
C PRO A 97 -18.59 -14.50 -4.25
N ALA A 98 -17.84 -15.54 -4.61
CA ALA A 98 -16.48 -15.74 -4.11
C ALA A 98 -15.53 -14.64 -4.59
N VAL A 99 -15.67 -14.21 -5.85
CA VAL A 99 -14.88 -13.09 -6.40
C VAL A 99 -15.22 -11.78 -5.72
N LEU A 100 -16.51 -11.53 -5.51
CA LEU A 100 -16.96 -10.32 -4.81
C LEU A 100 -16.45 -10.27 -3.36
N ASN A 101 -16.53 -11.41 -2.65
CA ASN A 101 -16.00 -11.50 -1.30
C ASN A 101 -14.48 -11.23 -1.25
N ARG A 102 -13.73 -11.77 -2.21
CA ARG A 102 -12.29 -11.52 -2.33
C ARG A 102 -12.00 -10.03 -2.56
N ASN A 103 -12.78 -9.38 -3.41
CA ASN A 103 -12.65 -7.94 -3.65
C ASN A 103 -12.91 -7.14 -2.37
N PHE A 104 -13.90 -7.51 -1.58
CA PHE A 104 -14.16 -6.89 -0.29
C PHE A 104 -12.98 -7.04 0.66
N GLN A 105 -12.35 -8.21 0.72
CA GLN A 105 -11.17 -8.45 1.54
C GLN A 105 -9.98 -7.59 1.14
N ILE A 106 -9.78 -7.37 -0.15
CA ILE A 106 -8.69 -6.52 -0.66
C ILE A 106 -9.02 -5.04 -0.48
N ASN A 107 -10.17 -4.61 -0.96
CA ASN A 107 -10.53 -3.19 -1.05
C ASN A 107 -10.87 -2.59 0.30
N THR A 108 -11.68 -3.28 1.09
CA THR A 108 -12.22 -2.76 2.36
C THR A 108 -11.42 -3.25 3.55
N MET A 109 -11.24 -4.55 3.69
CA MET A 109 -10.52 -5.10 4.84
C MET A 109 -9.03 -4.76 4.79
N GLY A 110 -8.44 -4.75 3.59
CA GLY A 110 -7.05 -4.31 3.40
C GLY A 110 -6.84 -2.87 3.84
N LEU A 111 -7.75 -1.97 3.51
CA LEU A 111 -7.72 -0.60 4.01
C LEU A 111 -7.78 -0.55 5.54
N LEU A 112 -8.69 -1.30 6.14
CA LEU A 112 -8.82 -1.34 7.60
C LEU A 112 -7.53 -1.82 8.28
N TYR A 113 -6.93 -2.90 7.78
CA TYR A 113 -5.69 -3.45 8.36
C TYR A 113 -4.54 -2.46 8.26
N LEU A 114 -4.36 -1.83 7.11
CA LEU A 114 -3.31 -0.82 6.90
C LEU A 114 -3.55 0.42 7.76
N ALA A 115 -4.77 0.96 7.74
CA ALA A 115 -5.10 2.17 8.48
C ALA A 115 -4.95 1.97 10.00
N ARG A 116 -5.43 0.86 10.53
CA ARG A 116 -5.27 0.52 11.95
C ARG A 116 -3.80 0.45 12.37
N ARG A 117 -2.93 0.01 11.47
CA ARG A 117 -1.51 -0.14 11.77
C ARG A 117 -0.76 1.20 11.73
N VAL A 118 -1.10 2.09 10.79
CA VAL A 118 -0.36 3.36 10.63
C VAL A 118 -0.95 4.53 11.42
N ALA A 119 -2.25 4.54 11.66
CA ALA A 119 -2.93 5.68 12.29
C ALA A 119 -2.46 6.04 13.71
N PRO A 120 -2.15 5.08 14.60
CA PRO A 120 -1.70 5.43 15.95
C PRO A 120 -0.47 6.34 15.99
N ALA A 121 0.53 6.07 15.16
CA ALA A 121 1.72 6.91 15.08
C ALA A 121 1.41 8.30 14.48
N MET A 122 0.53 8.37 13.48
CA MET A 122 0.08 9.64 12.91
C MET A 122 -0.65 10.49 13.97
N ILE A 123 -1.51 9.87 14.76
CA ILE A 123 -2.24 10.54 15.85
C ILE A 123 -1.24 11.09 16.88
N SER A 124 -0.28 10.29 17.31
CA SER A 124 0.73 10.71 18.27
C SER A 124 1.60 11.85 17.75
N ALA A 125 1.92 11.84 16.46
CA ALA A 125 2.70 12.88 15.79
C ALA A 125 1.89 14.16 15.51
N GLY A 126 0.57 14.09 15.56
CA GLY A 126 -0.32 15.23 15.23
C GLY A 126 -0.44 15.52 13.74
N HIS A 127 0.06 14.65 12.87
CA HIS A 127 -0.07 14.78 11.42
C HIS A 127 0.03 13.41 10.72
N GLY A 128 -0.56 13.34 9.54
CA GLY A 128 -0.55 12.15 8.69
C GLY A 128 -1.70 12.22 7.67
N ASN A 129 -1.61 11.43 6.63
CA ASN A 129 -2.63 11.38 5.58
C ASN A 129 -2.91 9.94 5.19
N ILE A 130 -4.19 9.60 5.07
CA ILE A 130 -4.66 8.32 4.53
C ILE A 130 -5.50 8.64 3.30
N ILE A 131 -5.07 8.14 2.16
CA ILE A 131 -5.70 8.37 0.86
C ILE A 131 -6.18 7.04 0.30
N VAL A 132 -7.37 7.03 -0.25
CA VAL A 132 -7.96 5.85 -0.91
C VAL A 132 -8.30 6.22 -2.35
N THR A 133 -7.94 5.36 -3.30
CA THR A 133 -8.24 5.56 -4.72
C THR A 133 -9.28 4.55 -5.22
#